data_579c96afdfb367f1eab6534329f4e724
#
_entry.id   579c96afdfb367f1eab6534329f4e724
#
_cell.length_a   1.000
_cell.length_b   1.000
_cell.length_c   1.000
_cell.angle_alpha   90.00
_cell.angle_beta   90.00
_cell.angle_gamma   90.00
#
_symmetry.space_group_name_H-M   'P 1'
#
loop_
_entity.id
_entity.type
_entity.pdbx_description
1 polymer ?
#
loop_
_entity_poly.entity_id
_entity_poly.type
_entity_poly.pdbx_seq_one_letter_code
_entity_poly.pdbx_strand_id
1 'polypeptide(L)'
;KYLLNALKQIEKKYVMVYSTDTVPVSRIKQYSELGFRIIYEYVDDINEELISRKKIAQIRSRHQYLLRAKNVLTVATADKLYKEAKSNNKKTRIVQISNGAECDKFVPESVTEDQVYRQWLKEDMLHVGYYGALAAWVDYDLLKRLADNEKIQLILIGIEHDDSLKKSGLLDYKNVK
;
A
#
# COMPACT_ATOMS: atom_id res chain seq x y z
N LYS A 1 16.59 20.29 19.54
CA LYS A 1 16.15 20.97 20.81
C LYS A 1 14.93 21.85 20.63
N TYR A 2 14.87 22.77 19.66
CA TYR A 2 13.74 23.69 19.44
C TYR A 2 12.40 22.96 19.22
N LEU A 3 12.34 21.98 18.34
CA LEU A 3 11.13 21.20 18.06
C LEU A 3 10.60 20.49 19.31
N LEU A 4 11.49 19.88 20.11
CA LEU A 4 11.09 19.18 21.33
C LEU A 4 10.51 20.13 22.39
N ASN A 5 11.00 21.36 22.48
CA ASN A 5 10.46 22.36 23.40
C ASN A 5 9.09 22.88 22.93
N ALA A 6 8.90 23.11 21.65
CA ALA A 6 7.61 23.46 21.08
C ALA A 6 6.56 22.35 21.30
N LEU A 7 6.96 21.09 21.12
CA LEU A 7 6.07 19.94 21.33
C LEU A 7 5.63 19.76 22.80
N LYS A 8 6.39 20.27 23.80
CA LYS A 8 6.00 20.23 25.22
C LYS A 8 4.77 21.09 25.52
N GLN A 9 4.52 22.13 24.72
CA GLN A 9 3.42 23.07 24.93
C GLN A 9 2.09 22.63 24.33
N ILE A 10 2.06 21.52 23.61
CA ILE A 10 0.85 20.99 22.98
C ILE A 10 0.03 20.23 24.01
N GLU A 11 -1.23 20.61 24.22
CA GLU A 11 -2.14 19.96 25.19
C GLU A 11 -2.55 18.55 24.76
N LYS A 12 -2.99 18.38 23.50
CA LYS A 12 -3.38 17.08 22.95
C LYS A 12 -2.25 16.55 22.04
N LYS A 13 -1.50 15.59 22.55
CA LYS A 13 -0.29 15.08 21.91
C LYS A 13 -0.57 13.76 21.22
N TYR A 14 -0.66 13.79 19.90
CA TYR A 14 -0.78 12.60 19.07
C TYR A 14 0.33 12.58 18.03
N VAL A 15 0.88 11.42 17.79
CA VAL A 15 1.80 11.19 16.67
C VAL A 15 1.32 9.97 15.89
N MET A 16 1.18 10.10 14.58
CA MET A 16 0.87 9.01 13.68
C MET A 16 2.17 8.50 13.07
N VAL A 17 2.31 7.19 13.01
CA VAL A 17 3.46 6.49 12.42
C VAL A 17 2.91 5.47 11.44
N TYR A 18 3.32 5.57 10.18
CA TYR A 18 2.92 4.62 9.14
C TYR A 18 3.83 3.37 9.14
N SER A 19 3.29 2.25 8.64
CA SER A 19 4.05 0.99 8.53
C SER A 19 5.31 1.14 7.68
N THR A 20 5.25 1.97 6.65
CA THR A 20 6.34 2.23 5.71
C THR A 20 7.33 3.31 6.14
N ASP A 21 7.06 4.04 7.24
CA ASP A 21 7.95 5.07 7.76
C ASP A 21 9.33 4.52 8.16
N THR A 22 10.31 5.40 8.17
CA THR A 22 11.69 5.09 8.60
C THR A 22 12.04 5.67 9.97
N VAL A 23 11.05 6.17 10.72
CA VAL A 23 11.24 6.72 12.07
C VAL A 23 11.83 5.66 13.00
N PRO A 24 12.98 5.89 13.65
CA PRO A 24 13.60 4.90 14.52
C PRO A 24 12.83 4.72 15.84
N VAL A 25 12.91 3.52 16.42
CA VAL A 25 12.27 3.17 17.71
C VAL A 25 12.64 4.16 18.83
N SER A 26 13.90 4.63 18.85
CA SER A 26 14.35 5.63 19.84
C SER A 26 13.55 6.93 19.77
N ARG A 27 13.19 7.39 18.56
CA ARG A 27 12.37 8.58 18.38
C ARG A 27 10.94 8.35 18.86
N ILE A 28 10.37 7.18 18.60
CA ILE A 28 9.03 6.81 19.07
C ILE A 28 9.00 6.77 20.61
N LYS A 29 10.03 6.22 21.25
CA LYS A 29 10.16 6.26 22.72
C LYS A 29 10.19 7.68 23.26
N GLN A 30 10.97 8.58 22.63
CA GLN A 30 11.00 9.99 23.01
C GLN A 30 9.62 10.66 22.91
N TYR A 31 8.83 10.37 21.89
CA TYR A 31 7.46 10.87 21.81
C TYR A 31 6.60 10.36 22.98
N SER A 32 6.71 9.09 23.32
CA SER A 32 6.01 8.51 24.48
C SER A 32 6.42 9.16 25.79
N GLU A 33 7.71 9.40 26.01
CA GLU A 33 8.26 10.08 27.18
C GLU A 33 7.78 11.54 27.31
N LEU A 34 7.52 12.20 26.18
CA LEU A 34 6.94 13.53 26.10
C LEU A 34 5.40 13.55 26.28
N GLY A 35 4.80 12.39 26.52
CA GLY A 35 3.36 12.23 26.73
C GLY A 35 2.53 12.12 25.44
N PHE A 36 3.15 11.86 24.30
CA PHE A 36 2.40 11.63 23.07
C PHE A 36 1.72 10.27 23.09
N ARG A 37 0.46 10.24 22.63
CA ARG A 37 -0.24 9.01 22.24
C ARG A 37 0.17 8.65 20.83
N ILE A 38 0.60 7.42 20.63
CA ILE A 38 1.07 6.92 19.35
C ILE A 38 -0.08 6.20 18.64
N ILE A 39 -0.34 6.60 17.40
CA ILE A 39 -1.22 5.89 16.48
C ILE A 39 -0.31 5.24 15.44
N TYR A 40 -0.34 3.91 15.38
CA TYR A 40 0.39 3.15 14.37
C TYR A 40 -0.57 2.73 13.27
N GLU A 41 -0.40 3.29 12.10
CA GLU A 41 -1.20 2.98 10.93
C GLU A 41 -0.51 1.89 10.11
N TYR A 42 -1.06 0.68 10.22
CA TYR A 42 -0.56 -0.51 9.54
C TYR A 42 -1.31 -0.67 8.23
N VAL A 43 -0.80 -0.02 7.17
CA VAL A 43 -1.45 0.09 5.86
C VAL A 43 -0.98 -0.95 4.86
N ASP A 44 0.31 -1.33 4.92
CA ASP A 44 0.92 -2.25 3.98
C ASP A 44 1.64 -3.39 4.68
N ASP A 45 1.65 -4.55 4.04
CA ASP A 45 2.46 -5.71 4.44
C ASP A 45 3.95 -5.37 4.35
N ILE A 46 4.71 -5.78 5.37
CA ILE A 46 6.16 -5.56 5.41
C ILE A 46 6.84 -6.70 4.67
N ASN A 47 6.88 -6.61 3.35
CA ASN A 47 7.46 -7.60 2.47
C ASN A 47 8.90 -7.21 2.06
N GLU A 48 9.81 -8.18 2.09
CA GLU A 48 11.22 -8.00 1.68
C GLU A 48 11.38 -7.71 0.19
N GLU A 49 10.46 -8.18 -0.63
CA GLU A 49 10.47 -7.96 -2.07
C GLU A 49 10.19 -6.50 -2.43
N LEU A 50 9.41 -5.80 -1.59
CA LEU A 50 8.97 -4.42 -1.83
C LEU A 50 9.87 -3.37 -1.15
N ILE A 51 10.65 -3.78 -0.15
CA ILE A 51 11.44 -2.88 0.68
C ILE A 51 12.93 -3.24 0.55
N SER A 52 13.78 -2.25 0.30
CA SER A 52 15.22 -2.50 0.19
C SER A 52 15.78 -3.21 1.44
N ARG A 53 16.66 -4.19 1.25
CA ARG A 53 17.26 -5.00 2.32
C ARG A 53 17.89 -4.15 3.44
N LYS A 54 18.41 -2.97 3.13
CA LYS A 54 19.00 -2.06 4.11
C LYS A 54 17.96 -1.43 5.06
N LYS A 55 16.73 -1.24 4.60
CA LYS A 55 15.66 -0.59 5.38
C LYS A 55 14.77 -1.60 6.09
N ILE A 56 14.62 -2.83 5.55
CA ILE A 56 13.67 -3.82 6.06
C ILE A 56 13.89 -4.18 7.52
N ALA A 57 15.14 -4.37 7.95
CA ALA A 57 15.46 -4.71 9.34
C ALA A 57 15.02 -3.62 10.32
N GLN A 58 15.22 -2.34 9.95
CA GLN A 58 14.79 -1.20 10.77
C GLN A 58 13.27 -1.10 10.81
N ILE A 59 12.61 -1.27 9.67
CA ILE A 59 11.15 -1.24 9.55
C ILE A 59 10.53 -2.37 10.38
N ARG A 60 11.04 -3.60 10.28
CA ARG A 60 10.59 -4.75 11.07
C ARG A 60 10.78 -4.55 12.58
N SER A 61 11.94 -4.05 12.99
CA SER A 61 12.21 -3.76 14.41
C SER A 61 11.22 -2.76 14.97
N ARG A 62 10.96 -1.69 14.24
CA ARG A 62 9.97 -0.68 14.61
C ARG A 62 8.55 -1.24 14.63
N HIS A 63 8.16 -1.99 13.60
CA HIS A 63 6.86 -2.65 13.51
C HIS A 63 6.60 -3.54 14.73
N GLN A 64 7.53 -4.42 15.06
CA GLN A 64 7.42 -5.28 16.23
C GLN A 64 7.33 -4.51 17.54
N TYR A 65 8.09 -3.41 17.66
CA TYR A 65 7.99 -2.55 18.82
C TYR A 65 6.60 -1.91 18.94
N LEU A 66 6.08 -1.34 17.85
CA LEU A 66 4.78 -0.66 17.81
C LEU A 66 3.63 -1.62 18.10
N LEU A 67 3.66 -2.82 17.55
CA LEU A 67 2.64 -3.85 17.83
C LEU A 67 2.61 -4.29 19.29
N ARG A 68 3.72 -4.21 20.03
CA ARG A 68 3.84 -4.67 21.42
C ARG A 68 3.71 -3.56 22.46
N ALA A 69 3.85 -2.31 22.07
CA ALA A 69 3.85 -1.20 23.01
C ALA A 69 2.43 -0.89 23.54
N LYS A 70 2.29 -0.82 24.87
CA LYS A 70 0.98 -0.67 25.56
C LYS A 70 0.27 0.66 25.27
N ASN A 71 1.02 1.69 24.95
CA ASN A 71 0.53 3.07 24.71
C ASN A 71 0.31 3.37 23.23
N VAL A 72 0.31 2.36 22.38
CA VAL A 72 0.10 2.48 20.94
C VAL A 72 -1.31 2.00 20.59
N LEU A 73 -2.03 2.80 19.81
CA LEU A 73 -3.22 2.37 19.08
C LEU A 73 -2.77 1.89 17.69
N THR A 74 -2.99 0.64 17.37
CA THR A 74 -2.75 0.12 16.02
C THR A 74 -4.04 0.18 15.22
N VAL A 75 -3.97 0.81 14.05
CA VAL A 75 -5.03 0.85 13.05
C VAL A 75 -4.59 0.01 11.86
N ALA A 76 -5.25 -1.11 11.62
CA ALA A 76 -4.97 -1.99 10.49
C ALA A 76 -6.00 -1.77 9.39
N THR A 77 -5.54 -1.66 8.13
CA THR A 77 -6.43 -1.33 7.01
C THR A 77 -7.03 -2.55 6.31
N ALA A 78 -6.54 -3.75 6.60
CA ALA A 78 -7.00 -4.99 5.99
C ALA A 78 -7.09 -6.14 7.02
N ASP A 79 -7.91 -7.14 6.72
CA ASP A 79 -8.13 -8.32 7.57
C ASP A 79 -6.83 -9.07 7.90
N LYS A 80 -5.95 -9.26 6.91
CA LYS A 80 -4.65 -9.91 7.09
C LYS A 80 -3.82 -9.18 8.14
N LEU A 81 -3.70 -7.86 7.98
CA LEU A 81 -2.89 -7.01 8.87
C LEU A 81 -3.47 -6.95 10.28
N TYR A 82 -4.79 -6.90 10.39
CA TYR A 82 -5.48 -6.94 11.68
C TYR A 82 -5.26 -8.27 12.42
N LYS A 83 -5.37 -9.41 11.73
CA LYS A 83 -5.12 -10.73 12.30
C LYS A 83 -3.67 -10.88 12.74
N GLU A 84 -2.74 -10.41 11.94
CA GLU A 84 -1.31 -10.40 12.28
C GLU A 84 -1.04 -9.53 13.52
N ALA A 85 -1.55 -8.29 13.54
CA ALA A 85 -1.40 -7.41 14.69
C ALA A 85 -1.96 -8.03 15.97
N LYS A 86 -3.12 -8.67 15.90
CA LYS A 86 -3.74 -9.39 17.04
C LYS A 86 -2.94 -10.59 17.50
N SER A 87 -2.34 -11.35 16.61
CA SER A 87 -1.52 -12.49 16.97
C SER A 87 -0.25 -12.10 17.73
N ASN A 88 0.31 -10.95 17.37
CA ASN A 88 1.54 -10.43 17.96
C ASN A 88 1.36 -9.88 19.39
N ASN A 89 0.18 -9.35 19.73
CA ASN A 89 -0.05 -8.87 21.11
C ASN A 89 -1.55 -8.76 21.48
N LYS A 90 -1.99 -9.63 22.38
CA LYS A 90 -3.37 -9.65 22.90
C LYS A 90 -3.73 -8.44 23.78
N LYS A 91 -2.75 -7.61 24.17
CA LYS A 91 -2.93 -6.53 25.17
C LYS A 91 -2.95 -5.12 24.55
N THR A 92 -2.65 -4.96 23.28
CA THR A 92 -2.67 -3.66 22.61
C THR A 92 -4.06 -3.32 22.08
N ARG A 93 -4.36 -2.04 22.02
CA ARG A 93 -5.54 -1.55 21.33
C ARG A 93 -5.32 -1.65 19.84
N ILE A 94 -6.08 -2.52 19.19
CA ILE A 94 -6.03 -2.74 17.75
C ILE A 94 -7.44 -2.55 17.21
N VAL A 95 -7.58 -1.72 16.20
CA VAL A 95 -8.83 -1.51 15.46
C VAL A 95 -8.58 -1.76 13.99
N GLN A 96 -9.63 -2.20 13.30
CA GLN A 96 -9.60 -2.29 11.85
C GLN A 96 -10.40 -1.14 11.27
N ILE A 97 -9.77 -0.37 10.40
CA ILE A 97 -10.38 0.71 9.63
C ILE A 97 -9.87 0.56 8.20
N SER A 98 -10.73 0.08 7.32
CA SER A 98 -10.38 -0.07 5.89
C SER A 98 -10.15 1.27 5.22
N ASN A 99 -9.39 1.25 4.12
CA ASN A 99 -9.20 2.43 3.30
C ASN A 99 -10.55 2.92 2.78
N GLY A 100 -10.73 4.24 2.77
CA GLY A 100 -11.91 4.89 2.22
C GLY A 100 -11.80 5.08 0.70
N ALA A 101 -12.94 5.17 0.04
CA ALA A 101 -13.06 5.59 -1.35
C ALA A 101 -14.19 6.60 -1.51
N GLU A 102 -14.03 7.55 -2.42
CA GLU A 102 -15.07 8.52 -2.78
C GLU A 102 -16.04 7.87 -3.78
N CYS A 103 -16.91 6.97 -3.28
CA CYS A 103 -17.80 6.16 -4.12
C CYS A 103 -18.68 6.98 -5.08
N ASP A 104 -19.04 8.19 -4.70
CA ASP A 104 -19.85 9.10 -5.51
C ASP A 104 -19.18 9.50 -6.84
N LYS A 105 -17.87 9.35 -6.94
CA LYS A 105 -17.11 9.60 -8.17
C LYS A 105 -17.08 8.41 -9.14
N PHE A 106 -17.51 7.22 -8.68
CA PHE A 106 -17.44 5.97 -9.43
C PHE A 106 -18.85 5.49 -9.80
N VAL A 107 -19.71 6.40 -10.27
CA VAL A 107 -21.04 6.07 -10.77
C VAL A 107 -21.02 6.01 -12.30
N PRO A 108 -21.86 5.16 -12.94
CA PRO A 108 -21.87 5.00 -14.40
C PRO A 108 -22.03 6.32 -15.17
N GLU A 109 -22.81 7.25 -14.61
CA GLU A 109 -23.07 8.57 -15.21
C GLU A 109 -21.85 9.50 -15.22
N SER A 110 -20.83 9.22 -14.41
CA SER A 110 -19.57 9.98 -14.39
C SER A 110 -18.55 9.50 -15.41
N VAL A 111 -18.84 8.38 -16.10
CA VAL A 111 -17.95 7.83 -17.11
C VAL A 111 -18.07 8.65 -18.41
N THR A 112 -17.11 9.52 -18.65
CA THR A 112 -16.92 10.14 -19.97
C THR A 112 -16.26 9.09 -20.87
N GLU A 113 -16.95 8.76 -21.97
CA GLU A 113 -16.37 7.88 -22.99
C GLU A 113 -15.17 8.57 -23.63
N ASP A 114 -13.98 8.15 -23.26
CA ASP A 114 -12.76 8.61 -23.90
C ASP A 114 -12.63 7.93 -25.26
N GLN A 115 -12.66 8.73 -26.33
CA GLN A 115 -12.51 8.26 -27.70
C GLN A 115 -11.18 7.55 -27.94
N VAL A 116 -10.13 7.91 -27.19
CA VAL A 116 -8.81 7.25 -27.25
C VAL A 116 -8.91 5.78 -26.82
N TYR A 117 -9.66 5.50 -25.77
CA TYR A 117 -9.90 4.12 -25.33
C TYR A 117 -10.64 3.29 -26.37
N ARG A 118 -11.68 3.84 -26.99
CA ARG A 118 -12.45 3.14 -28.03
C ARG A 118 -11.59 2.67 -29.18
N GLN A 119 -10.59 3.46 -29.57
CA GLN A 119 -9.67 3.10 -30.66
C GLN A 119 -8.78 1.89 -30.34
N TRP A 120 -8.59 1.59 -29.05
CA TRP A 120 -7.78 0.46 -28.61
C TRP A 120 -8.58 -0.83 -28.50
N LEU A 121 -9.88 -0.74 -28.26
CA LEU A 121 -10.75 -1.87 -28.01
C LEU A 121 -11.05 -2.62 -29.33
N LYS A 122 -10.85 -3.92 -29.33
CA LYS A 122 -11.21 -4.81 -30.43
C LYS A 122 -12.57 -5.44 -30.14
N GLU A 123 -13.57 -5.21 -31.01
CA GLU A 123 -14.96 -5.57 -30.78
C GLU A 123 -15.20 -7.06 -30.48
N ASP A 124 -14.41 -7.94 -31.08
CA ASP A 124 -14.56 -9.40 -30.97
C ASP A 124 -13.73 -10.05 -29.85
N MET A 125 -13.18 -9.26 -28.92
CA MET A 125 -12.31 -9.74 -27.84
C MET A 125 -12.89 -9.47 -26.46
N LEU A 126 -12.59 -10.37 -25.52
CA LEU A 126 -12.81 -10.10 -24.10
C LEU A 126 -11.75 -9.10 -23.59
N HIS A 127 -12.22 -7.97 -23.07
CA HIS A 127 -11.31 -6.96 -22.51
C HIS A 127 -11.01 -7.24 -21.05
N VAL A 128 -9.75 -7.41 -20.71
CA VAL A 128 -9.26 -7.55 -19.34
C VAL A 128 -8.37 -6.37 -19.02
N GLY A 129 -8.76 -5.56 -18.03
CA GLY A 129 -8.03 -4.37 -17.61
C GLY A 129 -7.23 -4.62 -16.34
N TYR A 130 -6.01 -4.10 -16.29
CA TYR A 130 -5.23 -3.89 -15.08
C TYR A 130 -5.07 -2.39 -14.87
N TYR A 131 -5.44 -1.89 -13.70
CA TYR A 131 -5.23 -0.50 -13.30
C TYR A 131 -4.38 -0.43 -12.04
N GLY A 132 -3.20 0.20 -12.11
CA GLY A 132 -2.28 0.33 -10.99
C GLY A 132 -0.82 0.53 -11.41
N ALA A 133 0.08 0.67 -10.45
CA ALA A 133 1.50 0.75 -10.74
C ALA A 133 2.03 -0.57 -11.30
N LEU A 134 2.76 -0.49 -12.41
CA LEU A 134 3.39 -1.62 -13.08
C LEU A 134 4.79 -1.82 -12.50
N ALA A 135 4.94 -2.81 -11.64
CA ALA A 135 6.15 -3.02 -10.86
C ALA A 135 6.35 -4.51 -10.51
N ALA A 136 7.42 -4.82 -9.79
CA ALA A 136 7.82 -6.19 -9.44
C ALA A 136 6.77 -7.01 -8.67
N TRP A 137 5.79 -6.38 -8.06
CA TRP A 137 4.69 -7.08 -7.37
C TRP A 137 3.55 -7.54 -8.27
N VAL A 138 3.56 -7.19 -9.56
CA VAL A 138 2.58 -7.64 -10.54
C VAL A 138 2.94 -9.05 -11.00
N ASP A 139 1.98 -9.97 -11.01
CA ASP A 139 2.17 -11.31 -11.56
C ASP A 139 2.14 -11.28 -13.09
N TYR A 140 3.29 -10.94 -13.67
CA TYR A 140 3.44 -10.87 -15.13
C TYR A 140 3.28 -12.24 -15.81
N ASP A 141 3.53 -13.34 -15.10
CA ASP A 141 3.33 -14.67 -15.68
C ASP A 141 1.84 -15.01 -15.79
N LEU A 142 1.03 -14.56 -14.85
CA LEU A 142 -0.42 -14.62 -14.99
C LEU A 142 -0.91 -13.76 -16.15
N LEU A 143 -0.41 -12.53 -16.29
CA LEU A 143 -0.80 -11.63 -17.38
C LEU A 143 -0.40 -12.19 -18.75
N LYS A 144 0.77 -12.81 -18.87
CA LYS A 144 1.18 -13.50 -20.11
C LYS A 144 0.25 -14.66 -20.45
N ARG A 145 -0.12 -15.48 -19.46
CA ARG A 145 -1.10 -16.57 -19.68
C ARG A 145 -2.45 -16.06 -20.15
N LEU A 146 -2.88 -14.89 -19.72
CA LEU A 146 -4.07 -14.23 -20.26
C LEU A 146 -3.84 -13.76 -21.71
N ALA A 147 -2.67 -13.19 -22.00
CA ALA A 147 -2.31 -12.70 -23.31
C ALA A 147 -2.07 -13.83 -24.34
N ASP A 148 -1.73 -15.05 -23.91
CA ASP A 148 -1.65 -16.23 -24.77
C ASP A 148 -2.99 -16.60 -25.42
N ASN A 149 -4.11 -16.15 -24.83
CA ASN A 149 -5.42 -16.34 -25.41
C ASN A 149 -5.75 -15.19 -26.38
N GLU A 150 -5.75 -15.48 -27.67
CA GLU A 150 -6.03 -14.51 -28.74
C GLU A 150 -7.43 -13.88 -28.68
N LYS A 151 -8.36 -14.45 -27.89
CA LYS A 151 -9.69 -13.87 -27.65
C LYS A 151 -9.70 -12.87 -26.51
N ILE A 152 -8.59 -12.66 -25.81
CA ILE A 152 -8.45 -11.69 -24.73
C ILE A 152 -7.61 -10.52 -25.23
N GLN A 153 -8.10 -9.31 -25.03
CA GLN A 153 -7.31 -8.09 -25.10
C GLN A 153 -6.99 -7.64 -23.69
N LEU A 154 -5.69 -7.57 -23.36
CA LEU A 154 -5.21 -7.09 -22.06
C LEU A 154 -4.87 -5.59 -22.16
N ILE A 155 -5.43 -4.79 -21.26
CA ILE A 155 -5.26 -3.34 -21.21
C ILE A 155 -4.60 -2.97 -19.89
N LEU A 156 -3.42 -2.34 -19.97
CA LEU A 156 -2.63 -1.95 -18.81
C LEU A 156 -2.70 -0.44 -18.65
N ILE A 157 -3.17 0.01 -17.49
CA ILE A 157 -3.30 1.44 -17.18
C ILE A 157 -2.55 1.74 -15.89
N GLY A 158 -1.50 2.53 -15.98
CA GLY A 158 -0.71 2.92 -14.83
C GLY A 158 0.68 3.43 -15.17
N ILE A 159 1.44 3.75 -14.14
CA ILE A 159 2.83 4.18 -14.29
C ILE A 159 3.78 2.98 -14.16
N GLU A 160 4.81 2.96 -14.96
CA GLU A 160 5.94 2.06 -14.76
C GLU A 160 6.73 2.52 -13.52
N HIS A 161 6.69 1.73 -12.47
CA HIS A 161 7.38 2.05 -11.22
C HIS A 161 8.83 1.56 -11.23
N ASP A 162 9.09 0.50 -11.97
CA ASP A 162 10.41 -0.09 -12.17
C ASP A 162 10.48 -0.81 -13.54
N ASP A 163 11.60 -1.45 -13.85
CA ASP A 163 11.81 -2.13 -15.14
C ASP A 163 11.07 -3.48 -15.29
N SER A 164 10.20 -3.87 -14.37
CA SER A 164 9.61 -5.22 -14.35
C SER A 164 8.70 -5.47 -15.54
N LEU A 165 7.88 -4.51 -15.94
CA LEU A 165 7.04 -4.60 -17.13
C LEU A 165 7.89 -4.87 -18.37
N LYS A 166 8.93 -4.07 -18.59
CA LYS A 166 9.84 -4.20 -19.72
C LYS A 166 10.55 -5.55 -19.73
N LYS A 167 11.03 -6.00 -18.57
CA LYS A 167 11.73 -7.29 -18.44
C LYS A 167 10.81 -8.50 -18.61
N SER A 168 9.51 -8.32 -18.37
CA SER A 168 8.54 -9.41 -18.49
C SER A 168 8.33 -9.89 -19.94
N GLY A 169 8.56 -9.03 -20.93
CA GLY A 169 8.21 -9.29 -22.33
C GLY A 169 6.71 -9.23 -22.61
N LEU A 170 5.88 -8.74 -21.67
CA LEU A 170 4.43 -8.70 -21.83
C LEU A 170 3.99 -7.76 -22.96
N LEU A 171 4.74 -6.70 -23.22
CA LEU A 171 4.42 -5.74 -24.29
C LEU A 171 4.70 -6.26 -25.69
N ASP A 172 5.35 -7.44 -25.84
CA ASP A 172 5.61 -8.07 -27.12
C ASP A 172 4.34 -8.75 -27.71
N TYR A 173 3.32 -8.95 -26.86
CA TYR A 173 2.04 -9.53 -27.25
C TYR A 173 1.18 -8.51 -28.01
N LYS A 174 0.65 -8.91 -29.18
CA LYS A 174 -0.17 -8.05 -30.07
C LYS A 174 -1.51 -7.61 -29.46
N ASN A 175 -2.02 -8.38 -28.52
CA ASN A 175 -3.28 -8.17 -27.82
C ASN A 175 -3.10 -7.49 -26.45
N VAL A 176 -1.91 -6.97 -26.13
CA VAL A 176 -1.61 -6.16 -24.96
C VAL A 176 -1.47 -4.68 -25.33
N LYS A 177 -2.08 -3.81 -24.56
CA LYS A 177 -2.06 -2.34 -24.73
C LYS A 177 -1.80 -1.65 -23.42
#